data_159df76aa4561713c2a14daa95abc39e
#
_entry.id   159df76aa4561713c2a14daa95abc39e
#
_cell.length_a   1.000
_cell.length_b   1.000
_cell.length_c   1.000
_cell.angle_alpha   90.00
_cell.angle_beta   90.00
_cell.angle_gamma   90.00
#
_symmetry.space_group_name_H-M   'P 1'
#
loop_
_entity.id
_entity.type
_entity.pdbx_description
1 polymer ?
#
loop_
_entity_poly.entity_id
_entity_poly.type
_entity_poly.pdbx_seq_one_letter_code
_entity_poly.pdbx_strand_id
1 'polypeptide(L)'
;MTPATTTTTQSIASAFALSAASQALCDAFADAATQAPWQSYICNACGYIYHEADGDPDGGLPPGTRLADIPDDWACPLCGVTKADFSPYEAPTLEALRAQASAAPPAYIRPRDEPGVVIVGAGRAGWQLAETLRQHSATLPITLVTACAGDRYDKPLLSVAMARQLDPQALVSETGRDAAHRLGVTLLAHTHAVRICADTRQLRTTRGVLRYGHLVLAHGAQAALPPGLHASLCWRVNHLDAYQRLRQHLGDQPKDVLIIGAGLIGSELANDLALGGHRITLLDTAAEPLARWHDQQAGPQLLDAWKDLSIRFEGGLQVEQVERVGSRYRVTTTSGQRFAADEVVVAAGLLPPQRLAQSARLDWAQGIAVDAGTLQTSVPRIHALGDCISINGQCSRYIEPIARQARTLAAAILGQPAAPYEHRAAVVRVKTTSRPLTLH
;
A
#
# COMPACT_ATOMS: atom_id res chain seq x y z
N MET A 1 -11.32 72.67 67.38
CA MET A 1 -9.93 72.80 66.90
C MET A 1 -9.34 71.40 66.83
N THR A 2 -9.40 70.77 65.66
CA THR A 2 -8.89 69.45 65.39
C THR A 2 -8.08 69.55 64.11
N PRO A 3 -6.87 69.07 64.05
CA PRO A 3 -6.04 69.17 62.85
C PRO A 3 -6.37 68.01 61.91
N ALA A 4 -6.41 68.31 60.64
CA ALA A 4 -6.53 67.38 59.52
C ALA A 4 -5.32 66.47 59.37
N THR A 5 -5.53 65.19 59.26
CA THR A 5 -4.52 64.22 58.94
C THR A 5 -4.57 63.94 57.43
N THR A 6 -3.51 64.35 56.75
CA THR A 6 -3.30 64.14 55.36
C THR A 6 -2.71 62.69 55.14
N THR A 7 -3.45 61.82 54.58
CA THR A 7 -3.01 60.42 54.22
C THR A 7 -2.41 60.41 52.82
N THR A 8 -1.11 60.27 52.76
CA THR A 8 -0.32 60.14 51.52
C THR A 8 -0.46 58.68 51.02
N THR A 9 -1.18 58.48 49.89
CA THR A 9 -1.25 57.21 49.23
C THR A 9 -0.01 56.99 48.40
N GLN A 10 0.91 56.20 48.92
CA GLN A 10 2.04 55.71 48.13
C GLN A 10 1.60 54.59 47.24
N SER A 11 1.66 54.79 45.88
CA SER A 11 1.48 53.84 44.86
C SER A 11 2.63 52.80 44.90
N ILE A 12 2.30 51.56 45.25
CA ILE A 12 3.23 50.43 45.16
C ILE A 12 3.13 49.88 43.74
N ALA A 13 3.84 50.47 42.79
CA ALA A 13 4.13 49.85 41.51
C ALA A 13 5.39 48.99 41.68
N SER A 14 5.24 47.81 42.29
CA SER A 14 6.28 46.78 42.31
C SER A 14 6.23 46.06 40.97
N ALA A 15 7.13 46.42 40.06
CA ALA A 15 7.40 45.73 38.83
C ALA A 15 7.95 44.33 39.16
N PHE A 16 7.11 43.30 38.98
CA PHE A 16 7.58 41.93 38.89
C PHE A 16 8.33 41.78 37.55
N ALA A 17 9.65 41.95 37.60
CA ALA A 17 10.52 41.53 36.50
C ALA A 17 10.47 39.99 36.45
N LEU A 18 9.82 39.43 35.41
CA LEU A 18 9.90 38.01 35.09
C LEU A 18 11.38 37.64 34.92
N SER A 19 11.78 36.50 35.47
CA SER A 19 13.13 35.98 35.25
C SER A 19 13.38 35.78 33.76
N ALA A 20 14.63 35.85 33.29
CA ALA A 20 14.98 35.63 31.89
C ALA A 20 14.44 34.28 31.35
N ALA A 21 14.34 33.27 32.22
CA ALA A 21 13.72 31.96 31.87
C ALA A 21 12.21 32.05 31.68
N SER A 22 11.51 32.85 32.52
CA SER A 22 10.06 33.07 32.37
C SER A 22 9.74 33.92 31.15
N GLN A 23 10.60 34.88 30.80
CA GLN A 23 10.48 35.70 29.62
C GLN A 23 10.68 34.83 28.35
N ALA A 24 11.73 33.99 28.32
CA ALA A 24 11.99 33.06 27.23
C ALA A 24 10.83 32.05 27.06
N LEU A 25 10.18 31.63 28.16
CA LEU A 25 8.99 30.76 28.07
C LEU A 25 7.78 31.52 27.49
N CYS A 26 7.56 32.76 27.91
CA CYS A 26 6.48 33.60 27.34
C CYS A 26 6.72 33.91 25.87
N ASP A 27 7.97 34.18 25.48
CA ASP A 27 8.35 34.44 24.09
C ASP A 27 8.14 33.15 23.22
N ALA A 28 8.52 31.99 23.77
CA ALA A 28 8.27 30.70 23.11
C ALA A 28 6.76 30.38 22.95
N PHE A 29 5.93 30.76 23.94
CA PHE A 29 4.47 30.63 23.82
C PHE A 29 3.85 31.67 22.88
N ALA A 30 4.43 32.85 22.78
CA ALA A 30 4.01 33.89 21.83
C ALA A 30 4.37 33.49 20.38
N ASP A 31 5.54 32.91 20.16
CA ASP A 31 5.92 32.35 18.86
C ASP A 31 5.06 31.17 18.45
N ALA A 32 4.68 30.30 19.40
CA ALA A 32 3.75 29.19 19.12
C ALA A 32 2.33 29.68 18.77
N ALA A 33 1.91 30.84 19.32
CA ALA A 33 0.61 31.43 19.04
C ALA A 33 0.55 32.16 17.67
N THR A 34 1.70 32.46 17.07
CA THR A 34 1.81 33.11 15.75
C THR A 34 2.00 32.13 14.60
N GLN A 35 2.27 30.86 14.87
CA GLN A 35 2.36 29.86 13.81
C GLN A 35 0.97 29.48 13.30
N ALA A 36 0.80 29.51 11.97
CA ALA A 36 -0.41 29.02 11.33
C ALA A 36 -0.71 27.59 11.80
N PRO A 37 -1.99 27.21 12.00
CA PRO A 37 -2.37 25.88 12.44
C PRO A 37 -1.80 24.81 11.50
N TRP A 38 -1.46 23.66 12.06
CA TRP A 38 -0.99 22.52 11.27
C TRP A 38 -2.08 22.06 10.29
N GLN A 39 -1.70 21.84 9.04
CA GLN A 39 -2.61 21.40 7.99
C GLN A 39 -2.41 19.93 7.65
N SER A 40 -3.45 19.34 7.08
CA SER A 40 -3.36 18.04 6.46
C SER A 40 -3.44 18.20 4.95
N TYR A 41 -2.76 17.33 4.23
CA TYR A 41 -2.76 17.30 2.77
C TYR A 41 -3.01 15.88 2.28
N ILE A 42 -3.80 15.75 1.24
CA ILE A 42 -4.10 14.46 0.63
C ILE A 42 -3.33 14.32 -0.68
N CYS A 43 -2.68 13.19 -0.86
CA CYS A 43 -2.10 12.81 -2.13
C CYS A 43 -3.21 12.54 -3.15
N ASN A 44 -3.27 13.31 -4.22
CA ASN A 44 -4.29 13.19 -5.27
C ASN A 44 -4.20 11.87 -6.05
N ALA A 45 -3.03 11.22 -6.02
CA ALA A 45 -2.81 9.96 -6.73
C ALA A 45 -3.26 8.74 -5.93
N CYS A 46 -3.07 8.71 -4.59
CA CYS A 46 -3.33 7.51 -3.79
C CYS A 46 -4.16 7.75 -2.53
N GLY A 47 -4.46 9.01 -2.18
CA GLY A 47 -5.22 9.35 -0.98
C GLY A 47 -4.41 9.28 0.34
N TYR A 48 -3.07 9.13 0.29
CA TYR A 48 -2.23 9.26 1.47
C TYR A 48 -2.44 10.64 2.10
N ILE A 49 -2.64 10.69 3.41
CA ILE A 49 -2.77 11.96 4.13
C ILE A 49 -1.44 12.24 4.82
N TYR A 50 -0.81 13.33 4.43
CA TYR A 50 0.30 13.94 5.11
C TYR A 50 -0.23 14.94 6.12
N HIS A 51 0.12 14.79 7.39
CA HIS A 51 -0.22 15.74 8.43
C HIS A 51 1.05 16.43 8.90
N GLU A 52 1.12 17.75 8.77
CA GLU A 52 2.33 18.53 9.05
C GLU A 52 2.83 18.33 10.49
N ALA A 53 1.93 18.21 11.48
CA ALA A 53 2.34 17.98 12.86
C ALA A 53 3.03 16.62 13.08
N ASP A 54 2.63 15.60 12.31
CA ASP A 54 3.16 14.23 12.45
C ASP A 54 4.40 14.00 11.58
N GLY A 55 4.55 14.76 10.49
CA GLY A 55 5.59 14.55 9.49
C GLY A 55 5.46 13.18 8.78
N ASP A 56 6.58 12.70 8.29
CA ASP A 56 6.78 11.34 7.76
C ASP A 56 8.18 10.84 8.17
N PRO A 57 8.39 10.47 9.46
CA PRO A 57 9.70 10.07 9.96
C PRO A 57 10.31 8.90 9.19
N ASP A 58 9.47 7.97 8.70
CA ASP A 58 9.93 6.82 7.90
C ASP A 58 10.41 7.25 6.50
N GLY A 59 9.86 8.35 5.97
CA GLY A 59 10.29 9.01 4.74
C GLY A 59 11.32 10.13 4.95
N GLY A 60 11.86 10.27 6.16
CA GLY A 60 12.91 11.25 6.49
C GLY A 60 12.40 12.65 6.83
N LEU A 61 11.10 12.84 7.03
CA LEU A 61 10.50 14.12 7.42
C LEU A 61 10.16 14.13 8.91
N PRO A 62 10.85 14.94 9.74
CA PRO A 62 10.54 15.02 11.17
C PRO A 62 9.13 15.59 11.42
N PRO A 63 8.52 15.29 12.58
CA PRO A 63 7.29 15.95 13.01
C PRO A 63 7.41 17.47 12.96
N GLY A 64 6.35 18.15 12.51
CA GLY A 64 6.33 19.60 12.35
C GLY A 64 6.86 20.11 11.02
N THR A 65 7.17 19.24 10.06
CA THR A 65 7.57 19.66 8.71
C THR A 65 6.35 20.18 7.94
N ARG A 66 6.43 21.44 7.46
CA ARG A 66 5.39 22.01 6.59
C ARG A 66 5.47 21.40 5.19
N LEU A 67 4.33 21.30 4.48
CA LEU A 67 4.34 20.81 3.10
C LEU A 67 5.27 21.62 2.19
N ALA A 68 5.33 22.95 2.41
CA ALA A 68 6.22 23.83 1.67
C ALA A 68 7.71 23.49 1.88
N ASP A 69 8.06 23.03 3.07
CA ASP A 69 9.45 22.74 3.49
C ASP A 69 9.88 21.31 3.16
N ILE A 70 8.98 20.49 2.65
CA ILE A 70 9.31 19.13 2.18
C ILE A 70 10.29 19.23 1.02
N PRO A 71 11.41 18.48 1.04
CA PRO A 71 12.34 18.41 -0.09
C PRO A 71 11.65 18.02 -1.39
N ASP A 72 12.09 18.54 -2.53
CA ASP A 72 11.47 18.26 -3.82
C ASP A 72 11.67 16.81 -4.29
N ASP A 73 12.66 16.13 -3.72
CA ASP A 73 12.96 14.72 -3.96
C ASP A 73 12.20 13.76 -3.05
N TRP A 74 11.47 14.28 -2.04
CA TRP A 74 10.59 13.44 -1.22
C TRP A 74 9.45 12.88 -2.08
N ALA A 75 9.19 11.60 -1.89
CA ALA A 75 8.15 10.89 -2.60
C ALA A 75 7.10 10.35 -1.63
N CYS A 76 5.84 10.44 -2.03
CA CYS A 76 4.73 9.87 -1.27
C CYS A 76 5.02 8.41 -0.89
N PRO A 77 4.99 8.03 0.40
CA PRO A 77 5.36 6.68 0.85
C PRO A 77 4.46 5.58 0.30
N LEU A 78 3.27 5.91 -0.21
CA LEU A 78 2.35 4.92 -0.78
C LEU A 78 2.45 4.78 -2.30
N CYS A 79 2.68 5.86 -3.05
CA CYS A 79 2.60 5.80 -4.52
C CYS A 79 3.79 6.45 -5.24
N GLY A 80 4.67 7.13 -4.51
CA GLY A 80 5.90 7.68 -5.05
C GLY A 80 5.76 8.98 -5.85
N VAL A 81 4.59 9.64 -5.87
CA VAL A 81 4.46 10.99 -6.45
C VAL A 81 5.09 12.04 -5.54
N THR A 82 5.43 13.19 -6.09
CA THR A 82 6.05 14.28 -5.34
C THR A 82 5.04 15.10 -4.55
N LYS A 83 5.51 16.02 -3.70
CA LYS A 83 4.64 16.94 -2.95
C LYS A 83 3.71 17.79 -3.84
N ALA A 84 4.05 17.99 -5.11
CA ALA A 84 3.22 18.74 -6.07
C ALA A 84 1.86 18.08 -6.33
N ASP A 85 1.74 16.78 -6.08
CA ASP A 85 0.49 16.03 -6.24
C ASP A 85 -0.37 16.02 -4.96
N PHE A 86 -0.05 16.86 -4.00
CA PHE A 86 -0.81 17.00 -2.77
C PHE A 86 -1.68 18.25 -2.79
N SER A 87 -2.91 18.11 -2.28
CA SER A 87 -3.83 19.23 -2.07
C SER A 87 -4.26 19.33 -0.61
N PRO A 88 -4.64 20.52 -0.13
CA PRO A 88 -5.15 20.68 1.23
C PRO A 88 -6.30 19.70 1.51
N TYR A 89 -6.25 19.04 2.66
CA TYR A 89 -7.26 18.08 3.10
C TYR A 89 -7.96 18.60 4.35
N GLU A 90 -9.24 18.85 4.20
CA GLU A 90 -10.14 19.06 5.33
C GLU A 90 -10.90 17.76 5.58
N ALA A 91 -10.82 17.25 6.81
CA ALA A 91 -11.60 16.08 7.18
C ALA A 91 -13.08 16.42 6.96
N PRO A 92 -13.83 15.64 6.17
CA PRO A 92 -15.23 15.95 5.88
C PRO A 92 -16.02 16.02 7.18
N THR A 93 -16.83 17.05 7.31
CA THR A 93 -17.69 17.22 8.48
C THR A 93 -18.70 16.06 8.58
N LEU A 94 -19.19 15.80 9.78
CA LEU A 94 -20.21 14.76 10.00
C LEU A 94 -21.46 14.99 9.12
N GLU A 95 -21.79 16.24 8.83
CA GLU A 95 -22.88 16.62 7.94
C GLU A 95 -22.59 16.30 6.47
N ALA A 96 -21.39 16.60 5.99
CA ALA A 96 -20.97 16.26 4.64
C ALA A 96 -20.91 14.74 4.42
N LEU A 97 -20.46 13.99 5.43
CA LEU A 97 -20.49 12.52 5.41
C LEU A 97 -21.93 11.96 5.40
N ARG A 98 -22.85 12.59 6.12
CA ARG A 98 -24.26 12.23 6.12
C ARG A 98 -24.94 12.55 4.79
N ALA A 99 -24.62 13.70 4.18
CA ALA A 99 -25.13 14.07 2.86
C ALA A 99 -24.62 13.12 1.76
N GLN A 100 -23.37 12.70 1.81
CA GLN A 100 -22.81 11.69 0.90
C GLN A 100 -23.42 10.30 1.13
N ALA A 101 -23.69 9.92 2.37
CA ALA A 101 -24.34 8.66 2.71
C ALA A 101 -25.82 8.61 2.26
N SER A 102 -26.51 9.75 2.21
CA SER A 102 -27.89 9.81 1.74
C SER A 102 -28.03 9.82 0.22
N ALA A 103 -26.97 10.17 -0.52
CA ALA A 103 -26.91 10.09 -1.98
C ALA A 103 -26.43 8.72 -2.49
N ALA A 104 -25.94 7.85 -1.62
CA ALA A 104 -25.60 6.47 -1.95
C ALA A 104 -26.86 5.59 -1.93
N PRO A 105 -26.97 4.53 -2.78
CA PRO A 105 -28.02 3.54 -2.66
C PRO A 105 -28.06 3.02 -1.22
N PRO A 106 -29.22 2.61 -0.68
CA PRO A 106 -29.39 2.32 0.74
C PRO A 106 -28.32 1.33 1.19
N ALA A 107 -27.32 1.87 1.88
CA ALA A 107 -26.35 1.06 2.56
C ALA A 107 -27.13 0.22 3.59
N TYR A 108 -26.87 -1.08 3.61
CA TYR A 108 -27.39 -1.98 4.62
C TYR A 108 -27.30 -1.30 6.00
N ILE A 109 -28.47 -1.00 6.58
CA ILE A 109 -28.57 -0.34 7.89
C ILE A 109 -28.08 -1.37 8.91
N ARG A 110 -26.90 -1.17 9.44
CA ARG A 110 -26.40 -2.00 10.55
C ARG A 110 -27.37 -1.95 11.71
N PRO A 111 -27.76 -3.10 12.28
CA PRO A 111 -28.28 -3.10 13.64
C PRO A 111 -27.22 -2.40 14.52
N ARG A 112 -27.62 -1.42 15.31
CA ARG A 112 -26.72 -0.51 16.04
C ARG A 112 -25.81 -1.19 17.08
N ASP A 113 -26.04 -2.46 17.41
CA ASP A 113 -25.50 -3.09 18.60
C ASP A 113 -24.46 -4.21 18.35
N GLU A 114 -24.27 -4.69 17.10
CA GLU A 114 -23.23 -5.69 16.81
C GLU A 114 -22.22 -5.18 15.77
N PRO A 115 -20.98 -4.89 16.23
CA PRO A 115 -19.89 -4.58 15.33
C PRO A 115 -19.56 -5.81 14.48
N GLY A 116 -19.75 -5.72 13.16
CA GLY A 116 -19.46 -6.81 12.23
C GLY A 116 -17.98 -7.00 11.95
N VAL A 117 -17.69 -7.63 10.82
CA VAL A 117 -16.33 -7.85 10.32
C VAL A 117 -15.91 -6.68 9.43
N VAL A 118 -14.77 -6.07 9.72
CA VAL A 118 -14.13 -5.06 8.88
C VAL A 118 -12.93 -5.70 8.21
N ILE A 119 -12.87 -5.67 6.87
CA ILE A 119 -11.79 -6.24 6.05
C ILE A 119 -11.04 -5.09 5.39
N VAL A 120 -9.74 -4.97 5.64
CA VAL A 120 -8.87 -3.98 5.01
C VAL A 120 -8.22 -4.60 3.78
N GLY A 121 -8.62 -4.14 2.62
CA GLY A 121 -8.20 -4.61 1.31
C GLY A 121 -9.33 -5.33 0.57
N ALA A 122 -9.71 -4.82 -0.62
CA ALA A 122 -10.66 -5.44 -1.54
C ALA A 122 -9.95 -6.09 -2.73
N GLY A 123 -8.78 -6.67 -2.49
CA GLY A 123 -8.09 -7.54 -3.45
C GLY A 123 -8.62 -8.98 -3.40
N ARG A 124 -7.90 -9.91 -4.04
CA ARG A 124 -8.27 -11.33 -4.09
C ARG A 124 -8.60 -11.91 -2.70
N ALA A 125 -7.76 -11.63 -1.69
CA ALA A 125 -7.93 -12.18 -0.35
C ALA A 125 -9.16 -11.60 0.36
N GLY A 126 -9.38 -10.29 0.28
CA GLY A 126 -10.51 -9.63 0.93
C GLY A 126 -11.85 -10.07 0.34
N TRP A 127 -11.97 -10.12 -0.98
CA TRP A 127 -13.19 -10.62 -1.63
C TRP A 127 -13.44 -12.10 -1.37
N GLN A 128 -12.39 -12.93 -1.41
CA GLN A 128 -12.52 -14.36 -1.11
C GLN A 128 -13.04 -14.60 0.32
N LEU A 129 -12.54 -13.83 1.29
CA LEU A 129 -13.03 -13.92 2.66
C LEU A 129 -14.47 -13.43 2.78
N ALA A 130 -14.81 -12.30 2.15
CA ALA A 130 -16.17 -11.77 2.16
C ALA A 130 -17.19 -12.77 1.58
N GLU A 131 -16.85 -13.41 0.46
CA GLU A 131 -17.65 -14.49 -0.15
C GLU A 131 -17.80 -15.68 0.81
N THR A 132 -16.70 -16.14 1.39
CA THR A 132 -16.72 -17.28 2.32
C THR A 132 -17.56 -16.97 3.56
N LEU A 133 -17.41 -15.79 4.16
CA LEU A 133 -18.25 -15.36 5.30
C LEU A 133 -19.73 -15.31 4.91
N ARG A 134 -20.06 -14.78 3.74
CA ARG A 134 -21.43 -14.66 3.26
C ARG A 134 -22.07 -16.01 2.98
N GLN A 135 -21.31 -17.01 2.51
CA GLN A 135 -21.78 -18.40 2.34
C GLN A 135 -22.20 -19.03 3.67
N HIS A 136 -21.53 -18.69 4.77
CA HIS A 136 -21.81 -19.24 6.11
C HIS A 136 -22.78 -18.39 6.94
N SER A 137 -22.96 -17.11 6.61
CA SER A 137 -23.85 -16.20 7.34
C SER A 137 -24.45 -15.15 6.40
N ALA A 138 -25.75 -15.25 6.16
CA ALA A 138 -26.48 -14.30 5.31
C ALA A 138 -26.61 -12.90 5.94
N THR A 139 -26.56 -12.80 7.27
CA THR A 139 -26.85 -11.57 8.02
C THR A 139 -25.64 -10.87 8.63
N LEU A 140 -24.46 -11.55 8.66
CA LEU A 140 -23.24 -10.97 9.24
C LEU A 140 -22.91 -9.64 8.57
N PRO A 141 -22.78 -8.52 9.32
CA PRO A 141 -22.34 -7.25 8.75
C PRO A 141 -20.87 -7.35 8.31
N ILE A 142 -20.61 -7.11 7.04
CA ILE A 142 -19.26 -7.13 6.46
C ILE A 142 -18.99 -5.77 5.81
N THR A 143 -17.85 -5.17 6.14
CA THR A 143 -17.40 -3.92 5.51
C THR A 143 -15.99 -4.14 4.96
N LEU A 144 -15.82 -3.89 3.65
CA LEU A 144 -14.50 -3.84 3.02
C LEU A 144 -14.05 -2.37 2.95
N VAL A 145 -12.78 -2.13 3.27
CA VAL A 145 -12.12 -0.83 3.14
C VAL A 145 -10.98 -0.97 2.16
N THR A 146 -10.94 -0.17 1.11
CA THR A 146 -9.92 -0.27 0.07
C THR A 146 -9.52 1.09 -0.49
N ALA A 147 -8.23 1.27 -0.77
CA ALA A 147 -7.67 2.48 -1.36
C ALA A 147 -8.06 2.70 -2.84
N CYS A 148 -8.45 1.64 -3.55
CA CYS A 148 -8.88 1.68 -4.95
C CYS A 148 -10.40 1.51 -5.08
N ALA A 149 -10.90 1.39 -6.31
CA ALA A 149 -12.32 1.12 -6.59
C ALA A 149 -12.83 -0.22 -6.00
N GLY A 150 -11.91 -1.13 -5.72
CA GLY A 150 -12.24 -2.48 -5.22
C GLY A 150 -12.67 -3.45 -6.30
N ASP A 151 -12.40 -3.14 -7.55
CA ASP A 151 -12.76 -3.98 -8.70
C ASP A 151 -12.06 -5.33 -8.63
N ARG A 152 -12.76 -6.32 -9.11
CA ARG A 152 -12.28 -7.70 -9.18
C ARG A 152 -11.64 -7.95 -10.54
N TYR A 153 -10.42 -8.43 -10.50
CA TYR A 153 -9.66 -8.81 -11.69
C TYR A 153 -8.67 -9.91 -11.34
N ASP A 154 -8.21 -10.62 -12.34
CA ASP A 154 -7.16 -11.62 -12.16
C ASP A 154 -5.78 -10.92 -12.22
N LYS A 155 -5.23 -10.63 -11.04
CA LYS A 155 -3.92 -9.93 -10.91
C LYS A 155 -2.79 -10.58 -11.72
N PRO A 156 -2.67 -11.92 -11.85
CA PRO A 156 -1.73 -12.56 -12.73
C PRO A 156 -1.83 -12.18 -14.22
N LEU A 157 -2.96 -11.67 -14.69
CA LEU A 157 -3.08 -11.20 -16.07
C LEU A 157 -2.30 -9.91 -16.36
N LEU A 158 -1.96 -9.12 -15.33
CA LEU A 158 -1.22 -7.87 -15.50
C LEU A 158 0.17 -8.05 -16.13
N SER A 159 0.75 -9.24 -16.04
CA SER A 159 2.08 -9.55 -16.60
C SER A 159 2.03 -10.35 -17.91
N VAL A 160 0.85 -10.46 -18.53
CA VAL A 160 0.66 -11.14 -19.83
C VAL A 160 -0.37 -10.44 -20.72
N ALA A 161 -0.88 -9.29 -20.30
CA ALA A 161 -2.01 -8.65 -20.96
C ALA A 161 -1.62 -7.96 -22.28
N MET A 162 -0.39 -7.45 -22.43
CA MET A 162 0.08 -6.88 -23.69
C MET A 162 0.26 -7.96 -24.76
N ALA A 163 0.99 -9.02 -24.41
CA ALA A 163 1.20 -10.15 -25.33
C ALA A 163 -0.10 -10.79 -25.80
N ARG A 164 -1.14 -10.75 -24.96
CA ARG A 164 -2.48 -11.26 -25.28
C ARG A 164 -3.40 -10.20 -25.90
N GLN A 165 -2.91 -8.99 -26.14
CA GLN A 165 -3.68 -7.87 -26.69
C GLN A 165 -4.97 -7.56 -25.89
N LEU A 166 -4.93 -7.75 -24.57
CA LEU A 166 -6.06 -7.47 -23.70
C LEU A 166 -6.14 -5.97 -23.42
N ASP A 167 -7.34 -5.43 -23.54
CA ASP A 167 -7.63 -4.08 -23.08
C ASP A 167 -7.49 -4.03 -21.54
N PRO A 168 -6.73 -3.09 -20.97
CA PRO A 168 -6.62 -2.92 -19.54
C PRO A 168 -7.97 -2.74 -18.81
N GLN A 169 -8.97 -2.16 -19.47
CA GLN A 169 -10.32 -2.00 -18.91
C GLN A 169 -11.08 -3.35 -18.90
N ALA A 170 -10.88 -4.18 -19.91
CA ALA A 170 -11.49 -5.50 -20.00
C ALA A 170 -10.91 -6.52 -19.00
N LEU A 171 -9.83 -6.17 -18.26
CA LEU A 171 -9.32 -7.02 -17.19
C LEU A 171 -10.23 -7.05 -15.96
N VAL A 172 -11.11 -6.07 -15.79
CA VAL A 172 -12.10 -6.05 -14.70
C VAL A 172 -13.19 -7.07 -14.99
N SER A 173 -13.26 -8.13 -14.19
CA SER A 173 -14.29 -9.16 -14.30
C SER A 173 -15.61 -8.78 -13.64
N GLU A 174 -15.55 -7.96 -12.58
CA GLU A 174 -16.70 -7.46 -11.83
C GLU A 174 -16.30 -6.17 -11.11
N THR A 175 -17.13 -5.12 -11.19
CA THR A 175 -16.82 -3.90 -10.44
C THR A 175 -16.95 -4.14 -8.94
N GLY A 176 -16.17 -3.39 -8.13
CA GLY A 176 -16.27 -3.48 -6.68
C GLY A 176 -17.68 -3.18 -6.16
N ARG A 177 -18.39 -2.27 -6.83
CA ARG A 177 -19.78 -1.93 -6.52
C ARG A 177 -20.72 -3.11 -6.75
N ASP A 178 -20.62 -3.78 -7.90
CA ASP A 178 -21.49 -4.90 -8.24
C ASP A 178 -21.22 -6.11 -7.34
N ALA A 179 -19.94 -6.39 -7.05
CA ALA A 179 -19.54 -7.41 -6.09
C ALA A 179 -20.10 -7.14 -4.68
N ALA A 180 -20.01 -5.89 -4.22
CA ALA A 180 -20.56 -5.49 -2.93
C ALA A 180 -22.07 -5.63 -2.87
N HIS A 181 -22.77 -5.22 -3.93
CA HIS A 181 -24.20 -5.37 -4.04
C HIS A 181 -24.63 -6.84 -4.07
N ARG A 182 -24.00 -7.66 -4.89
CA ARG A 182 -24.27 -9.09 -5.00
C ARG A 182 -24.09 -9.82 -3.67
N LEU A 183 -23.07 -9.45 -2.90
CA LEU A 183 -22.76 -10.08 -1.61
C LEU A 183 -23.51 -9.45 -0.42
N GLY A 184 -24.23 -8.35 -0.62
CA GLY A 184 -24.87 -7.61 0.47
C GLY A 184 -23.84 -7.12 1.51
N VAL A 185 -22.68 -6.59 1.06
CA VAL A 185 -21.62 -6.07 1.92
C VAL A 185 -21.44 -4.56 1.68
N THR A 186 -20.87 -3.87 2.66
CA THR A 186 -20.51 -2.46 2.51
C THR A 186 -19.12 -2.35 1.92
N LEU A 187 -18.94 -1.63 0.81
CA LEU A 187 -17.64 -1.31 0.23
C LEU A 187 -17.33 0.18 0.45
N LEU A 188 -16.27 0.46 1.17
CA LEU A 188 -15.67 1.79 1.28
C LEU A 188 -14.49 1.88 0.30
N ALA A 189 -14.83 2.13 -0.96
CA ALA A 189 -13.85 2.35 -2.03
C ALA A 189 -13.13 3.70 -1.82
N HIS A 190 -11.93 3.85 -2.41
CA HIS A 190 -11.09 5.05 -2.31
C HIS A 190 -10.93 5.54 -0.87
N THR A 191 -10.76 4.58 0.06
CA THR A 191 -10.69 4.81 1.49
C THR A 191 -9.48 4.11 2.06
N HIS A 192 -8.54 4.88 2.63
CA HIS A 192 -7.35 4.32 3.25
C HIS A 192 -7.58 3.98 4.71
N ALA A 193 -7.12 2.81 5.12
CA ALA A 193 -6.95 2.46 6.53
C ALA A 193 -5.68 3.14 7.06
N VAL A 194 -5.83 3.97 8.09
CA VAL A 194 -4.75 4.84 8.59
C VAL A 194 -4.12 4.27 9.85
N ARG A 195 -4.94 3.86 10.81
CA ARG A 195 -4.50 3.40 12.13
C ARG A 195 -5.50 2.45 12.76
N ILE A 196 -5.01 1.48 13.50
CA ILE A 196 -5.79 0.55 14.32
C ILE A 196 -5.64 0.96 15.78
N CYS A 197 -6.76 1.10 16.48
CA CYS A 197 -6.82 1.24 17.94
C CYS A 197 -7.40 -0.06 18.49
N ALA A 198 -6.53 -0.99 18.90
CA ALA A 198 -6.93 -2.33 19.31
C ALA A 198 -7.80 -2.32 20.58
N ASP A 199 -7.43 -1.52 21.58
CA ASP A 199 -8.14 -1.43 22.87
C ASP A 199 -9.60 -0.99 22.70
N THR A 200 -9.86 -0.05 21.79
CA THR A 200 -11.22 0.45 21.52
C THR A 200 -11.89 -0.25 20.34
N ARG A 201 -11.23 -1.21 19.70
CA ARG A 201 -11.67 -1.92 18.50
C ARG A 201 -12.13 -0.95 17.40
N GLN A 202 -11.26 0.00 17.08
CA GLN A 202 -11.53 1.02 16.07
C GLN A 202 -10.47 0.98 14.98
N LEU A 203 -10.92 1.10 13.73
CA LEU A 203 -10.10 1.37 12.57
C LEU A 203 -10.32 2.81 12.14
N ARG A 204 -9.29 3.64 12.19
CA ARG A 204 -9.30 4.99 11.60
C ARG A 204 -9.06 4.88 10.11
N THR A 205 -9.87 5.56 9.34
CA THR A 205 -9.77 5.63 7.88
C THR A 205 -9.78 7.10 7.43
N THR A 206 -9.46 7.35 6.17
CA THR A 206 -9.57 8.68 5.56
C THR A 206 -11.01 9.21 5.50
N ARG A 207 -12.01 8.37 5.75
CA ARG A 207 -13.44 8.73 5.77
C ARG A 207 -14.09 8.56 7.14
N GLY A 208 -13.31 8.57 8.22
CA GLY A 208 -13.81 8.47 9.59
C GLY A 208 -13.40 7.19 10.29
N VAL A 209 -14.06 6.88 11.39
CA VAL A 209 -13.73 5.78 12.29
C VAL A 209 -14.76 4.66 12.17
N LEU A 210 -14.29 3.43 12.01
CA LEU A 210 -15.09 2.21 11.98
C LEU A 210 -14.87 1.41 13.27
N ARG A 211 -15.96 0.99 13.93
CA ARG A 211 -15.88 -0.01 15.00
C ARG A 211 -15.96 -1.41 14.39
N TYR A 212 -15.25 -2.38 14.95
CA TYR A 212 -15.25 -3.75 14.48
C TYR A 212 -15.48 -4.77 15.60
N GLY A 213 -16.18 -5.83 15.30
CA GLY A 213 -16.21 -7.06 16.09
C GLY A 213 -14.97 -7.90 15.81
N HIS A 214 -14.65 -8.06 14.53
CA HIS A 214 -13.41 -8.63 14.01
C HIS A 214 -12.81 -7.72 12.96
N LEU A 215 -11.50 -7.52 12.99
CA LEU A 215 -10.75 -6.81 11.97
C LEU A 215 -9.88 -7.81 11.21
N VAL A 216 -9.90 -7.72 9.89
CA VAL A 216 -9.07 -8.60 9.05
C VAL A 216 -8.19 -7.76 8.14
N LEU A 217 -6.88 -7.98 8.22
CA LEU A 217 -5.90 -7.34 7.35
C LEU A 217 -5.66 -8.22 6.12
N ALA A 218 -6.16 -7.76 4.97
CA ALA A 218 -6.06 -8.40 3.65
C ALA A 218 -5.46 -7.45 2.60
N HIS A 219 -4.62 -6.51 3.06
CA HIS A 219 -4.08 -5.42 2.23
C HIS A 219 -2.94 -5.86 1.30
N GLY A 220 -2.53 -7.12 1.36
CA GLY A 220 -1.54 -7.69 0.48
C GLY A 220 -0.11 -7.17 0.72
N ALA A 221 0.69 -7.20 -0.33
CA ALA A 221 2.06 -6.69 -0.35
C ALA A 221 2.23 -5.69 -1.50
N GLN A 222 3.21 -4.80 -1.37
CA GLN A 222 3.58 -3.80 -2.39
C GLN A 222 4.86 -4.23 -3.09
N ALA A 223 5.08 -3.73 -4.32
CA ALA A 223 6.34 -3.93 -5.00
C ALA A 223 7.46 -3.23 -4.21
N ALA A 224 8.49 -4.00 -3.86
CA ALA A 224 9.64 -3.50 -3.13
C ALA A 224 10.41 -2.50 -4.00
N LEU A 225 10.91 -1.46 -3.37
CA LEU A 225 11.84 -0.51 -3.98
C LEU A 225 13.22 -0.77 -3.36
N PRO A 226 14.25 -1.11 -4.16
CA PRO A 226 15.60 -1.25 -3.65
C PRO A 226 16.10 0.05 -3.00
N PRO A 227 16.93 -0.05 -1.95
CA PRO A 227 17.55 1.13 -1.33
C PRO A 227 18.28 2.00 -2.36
N GLY A 228 18.18 3.32 -2.22
CA GLY A 228 18.80 4.28 -3.14
C GLY A 228 17.98 4.60 -4.39
N LEU A 229 16.89 3.87 -4.67
CA LEU A 229 16.00 4.20 -5.77
C LEU A 229 14.81 5.05 -5.31
N HIS A 230 14.48 6.06 -6.09
CA HIS A 230 13.33 6.93 -5.83
C HIS A 230 12.06 6.40 -6.51
N ALA A 231 10.98 6.33 -5.75
CA ALA A 231 9.70 5.82 -6.22
C ALA A 231 9.10 6.62 -7.39
N SER A 232 9.40 7.93 -7.48
CA SER A 232 8.95 8.81 -8.57
C SER A 232 9.64 8.56 -9.91
N LEU A 233 10.79 7.86 -9.89
CA LEU A 233 11.58 7.57 -11.09
C LEU A 233 11.36 6.14 -11.63
N CYS A 234 10.52 5.35 -10.95
CA CYS A 234 10.37 3.94 -11.28
C CYS A 234 8.90 3.51 -11.24
N TRP A 235 8.45 2.81 -12.25
CA TRP A 235 7.15 2.13 -12.23
C TRP A 235 7.18 0.89 -11.34
N ARG A 236 6.15 0.70 -10.54
CA ARG A 236 5.96 -0.47 -9.69
C ARG A 236 4.60 -1.08 -9.97
N VAL A 237 4.56 -2.06 -10.86
CA VAL A 237 3.32 -2.70 -11.30
C VAL A 237 2.92 -3.80 -10.31
N ASN A 238 1.92 -3.54 -9.50
CA ASN A 238 1.39 -4.50 -8.52
C ASN A 238 -0.14 -4.51 -8.43
N HIS A 239 -0.81 -3.57 -9.07
CA HIS A 239 -2.27 -3.48 -9.14
C HIS A 239 -2.71 -2.85 -10.47
N LEU A 240 -4.00 -2.99 -10.79
CA LEU A 240 -4.56 -2.60 -12.08
C LEU A 240 -4.32 -1.14 -12.44
N ASP A 241 -4.55 -0.21 -11.50
CA ASP A 241 -4.37 1.23 -11.75
C ASP A 241 -2.92 1.57 -12.12
N ALA A 242 -1.93 0.94 -11.47
CA ALA A 242 -0.52 1.15 -11.83
C ALA A 242 -0.21 0.57 -13.21
N TYR A 243 -0.78 -0.60 -13.54
CA TYR A 243 -0.64 -1.21 -14.85
C TYR A 243 -1.28 -0.34 -15.96
N GLN A 244 -2.49 0.15 -15.74
CA GLN A 244 -3.20 1.01 -16.69
C GLN A 244 -2.41 2.30 -16.97
N ARG A 245 -1.88 2.93 -15.92
CA ARG A 245 -1.04 4.13 -16.08
C ARG A 245 0.25 3.83 -16.84
N LEU A 246 0.93 2.72 -16.53
CA LEU A 246 2.11 2.30 -17.28
C LEU A 246 1.77 2.08 -18.76
N ARG A 247 0.69 1.35 -19.06
CA ARG A 247 0.23 1.12 -20.44
C ARG A 247 -0.08 2.40 -21.19
N GLN A 248 -0.78 3.33 -20.55
CA GLN A 248 -1.08 4.64 -21.13
C GLN A 248 0.21 5.46 -21.39
N HIS A 249 1.18 5.38 -20.49
CA HIS A 249 2.44 6.12 -20.62
C HIS A 249 3.37 5.49 -21.68
N LEU A 250 3.37 4.18 -21.81
CA LEU A 250 4.11 3.48 -22.86
C LEU A 250 3.56 3.85 -24.25
N GLY A 251 2.25 3.96 -24.42
CA GLY A 251 1.61 4.24 -25.71
C GLY A 251 1.85 3.12 -26.73
N ASP A 252 1.63 3.46 -28.00
CA ASP A 252 1.68 2.49 -29.11
C ASP A 252 3.05 2.44 -29.83
N GLN A 253 3.98 3.34 -29.46
CA GLN A 253 5.29 3.39 -30.09
C GLN A 253 6.31 2.55 -29.30
N PRO A 254 7.24 1.84 -29.99
CA PRO A 254 8.30 1.11 -29.33
C PRO A 254 9.15 2.01 -28.41
N LYS A 255 9.28 1.62 -27.15
CA LYS A 255 10.12 2.29 -26.15
C LYS A 255 11.22 1.37 -25.63
N ASP A 256 12.31 1.98 -25.16
CA ASP A 256 13.34 1.29 -24.39
C ASP A 256 12.88 1.20 -22.93
N VAL A 257 12.57 0.01 -22.45
CA VAL A 257 12.13 -0.22 -21.06
C VAL A 257 13.20 -0.99 -20.31
N LEU A 258 13.66 -0.44 -19.20
CA LEU A 258 14.59 -1.15 -18.31
C LEU A 258 13.81 -1.71 -17.12
N ILE A 259 13.97 -3.02 -16.87
CA ILE A 259 13.33 -3.71 -15.76
C ILE A 259 14.39 -4.12 -14.75
N ILE A 260 14.19 -3.80 -13.47
CA ILE A 260 15.07 -4.14 -12.35
C ILE A 260 14.46 -5.30 -11.58
N GLY A 261 15.11 -6.47 -11.65
CA GLY A 261 14.69 -7.72 -11.03
C GLY A 261 14.15 -8.73 -12.04
N ALA A 262 14.83 -9.86 -12.19
CA ALA A 262 14.46 -10.97 -13.08
C ALA A 262 13.85 -12.17 -12.32
N GLY A 263 13.11 -11.88 -11.24
CA GLY A 263 12.25 -12.86 -10.59
C GLY A 263 10.99 -13.15 -11.44
N LEU A 264 9.99 -13.83 -10.86
CA LEU A 264 8.76 -14.21 -11.56
C LEU A 264 8.10 -13.04 -12.29
N ILE A 265 7.80 -11.96 -11.57
CA ILE A 265 7.09 -10.80 -12.12
C ILE A 265 7.93 -10.07 -13.16
N GLY A 266 9.23 -9.88 -12.90
CA GLY A 266 10.10 -9.18 -13.84
C GLY A 266 10.31 -9.94 -15.13
N SER A 267 10.47 -11.26 -15.06
CA SER A 267 10.59 -12.13 -16.24
C SER A 267 9.29 -12.18 -17.06
N GLU A 268 8.15 -12.25 -16.40
CA GLU A 268 6.84 -12.19 -17.06
C GLU A 268 6.60 -10.84 -17.74
N LEU A 269 6.89 -9.72 -17.05
CA LEU A 269 6.76 -8.38 -17.62
C LEU A 269 7.73 -8.14 -18.77
N ALA A 270 8.98 -8.63 -18.67
CA ALA A 270 9.94 -8.52 -19.76
C ALA A 270 9.40 -9.20 -21.03
N ASN A 271 8.90 -10.42 -20.89
CA ASN A 271 8.29 -11.16 -22.00
C ASN A 271 7.03 -10.47 -22.55
N ASP A 272 6.16 -9.99 -21.67
CA ASP A 272 4.89 -9.32 -22.03
C ASP A 272 5.12 -8.02 -22.81
N LEU A 273 5.99 -7.16 -22.29
CA LEU A 273 6.31 -5.89 -22.90
C LEU A 273 7.09 -6.03 -24.22
N ALA A 274 7.99 -7.03 -24.33
CA ALA A 274 8.70 -7.30 -25.56
C ALA A 274 7.74 -7.77 -26.67
N LEU A 275 6.83 -8.68 -26.36
CA LEU A 275 5.77 -9.10 -27.28
C LEU A 275 4.78 -7.98 -27.60
N GLY A 276 4.66 -6.98 -26.71
CA GLY A 276 3.95 -5.73 -26.95
C GLY A 276 4.69 -4.73 -27.84
N GLY A 277 5.89 -5.07 -28.34
CA GLY A 277 6.66 -4.26 -29.29
C GLY A 277 7.73 -3.36 -28.66
N HIS A 278 7.98 -3.43 -27.36
CA HIS A 278 9.01 -2.64 -26.70
C HIS A 278 10.38 -3.37 -26.68
N ARG A 279 11.46 -2.61 -26.49
CA ARG A 279 12.82 -3.13 -26.32
C ARG A 279 13.15 -3.18 -24.84
N ILE A 280 13.50 -4.34 -24.33
CA ILE A 280 13.66 -4.59 -22.91
C ILE A 280 15.11 -4.79 -22.54
N THR A 281 15.58 -4.08 -21.53
CA THR A 281 16.80 -4.41 -20.78
C THR A 281 16.39 -4.91 -19.41
N LEU A 282 16.67 -6.16 -19.10
CA LEU A 282 16.32 -6.81 -17.82
C LEU A 282 17.59 -6.99 -16.99
N LEU A 283 17.65 -6.33 -15.83
CA LEU A 283 18.79 -6.40 -14.90
C LEU A 283 18.44 -7.24 -13.67
N ASP A 284 19.38 -8.04 -13.21
CA ASP A 284 19.28 -8.74 -11.93
C ASP A 284 20.64 -8.86 -11.24
N THR A 285 20.63 -8.97 -9.92
CA THR A 285 21.84 -9.26 -9.12
C THR A 285 22.30 -10.71 -9.27
N ALA A 286 21.43 -11.62 -9.65
CA ALA A 286 21.75 -13.00 -9.98
C ALA A 286 22.27 -13.11 -11.43
N ALA A 287 23.08 -14.14 -11.69
CA ALA A 287 23.66 -14.40 -13.01
C ALA A 287 22.62 -14.86 -14.05
N GLU A 288 21.49 -15.39 -13.60
CA GLU A 288 20.42 -15.93 -14.45
C GLU A 288 19.04 -15.47 -13.97
N PRO A 289 18.05 -15.34 -14.85
CA PRO A 289 16.68 -15.10 -14.44
C PRO A 289 16.14 -16.29 -13.63
N LEU A 290 15.18 -16.02 -12.73
CA LEU A 290 14.57 -17.01 -11.84
C LEU A 290 15.54 -17.75 -10.90
N ALA A 291 16.74 -17.25 -10.66
CA ALA A 291 17.80 -17.90 -9.88
C ALA A 291 17.41 -18.28 -8.43
N ARG A 292 16.33 -17.73 -7.88
CA ARG A 292 15.82 -18.09 -6.53
C ARG A 292 15.12 -19.45 -6.50
N TRP A 293 14.84 -20.03 -7.65
CA TRP A 293 14.18 -21.33 -7.75
C TRP A 293 15.22 -22.43 -7.88
N HIS A 294 14.95 -23.57 -7.26
CA HIS A 294 15.88 -24.71 -7.27
C HIS A 294 15.97 -25.38 -8.65
N ASP A 295 15.08 -25.04 -9.58
CA ASP A 295 15.14 -25.50 -10.96
C ASP A 295 16.21 -24.72 -11.74
N GLN A 296 17.42 -25.27 -11.77
CA GLN A 296 18.57 -24.70 -12.48
C GLN A 296 18.37 -24.58 -14.00
N GLN A 297 17.37 -25.20 -14.57
CA GLN A 297 17.06 -25.13 -16.00
C GLN A 297 16.09 -23.98 -16.36
N ALA A 298 15.41 -23.42 -15.39
CA ALA A 298 14.39 -22.40 -15.66
C ALA A 298 14.97 -21.13 -16.30
N GLY A 299 16.10 -20.62 -15.76
CA GLY A 299 16.80 -19.46 -16.31
C GLY A 299 17.29 -19.67 -17.74
N PRO A 300 18.10 -20.70 -18.01
CA PRO A 300 18.56 -21.03 -19.36
C PRO A 300 17.43 -21.23 -20.36
N GLN A 301 16.34 -21.90 -19.99
CA GLN A 301 15.17 -22.08 -20.86
C GLN A 301 14.48 -20.77 -21.22
N LEU A 302 14.41 -19.82 -20.29
CA LEU A 302 13.87 -18.49 -20.58
C LEU A 302 14.79 -17.71 -21.51
N LEU A 303 16.09 -17.70 -21.25
CA LEU A 303 17.08 -17.03 -22.10
C LEU A 303 17.06 -17.57 -23.52
N ASP A 304 16.91 -18.89 -23.68
CA ASP A 304 16.76 -19.53 -24.99
C ASP A 304 15.48 -19.05 -25.70
N ALA A 305 14.36 -19.03 -25.00
CA ALA A 305 13.07 -18.58 -25.56
C ALA A 305 13.03 -17.08 -25.89
N TRP A 306 13.93 -16.28 -25.33
CA TRP A 306 14.03 -14.85 -25.58
C TRP A 306 15.01 -14.46 -26.69
N LYS A 307 15.71 -15.40 -27.29
CA LYS A 307 16.73 -15.13 -28.35
C LYS A 307 16.18 -14.33 -29.52
N ASP A 308 14.91 -14.58 -29.88
CA ASP A 308 14.25 -13.93 -31.00
C ASP A 308 13.36 -12.74 -30.54
N LEU A 309 13.37 -12.42 -29.24
CA LEU A 309 12.64 -11.28 -28.67
C LEU A 309 13.60 -10.11 -28.42
N SER A 310 13.04 -8.90 -28.41
CA SER A 310 13.78 -7.68 -28.07
C SER A 310 14.06 -7.58 -26.57
N ILE A 311 14.64 -8.65 -25.97
CA ILE A 311 14.98 -8.74 -24.55
C ILE A 311 16.50 -8.94 -24.42
N ARG A 312 17.14 -8.02 -23.72
CA ARG A 312 18.56 -8.13 -23.32
C ARG A 312 18.59 -8.36 -21.81
N PHE A 313 19.07 -9.52 -21.38
CA PHE A 313 19.29 -9.82 -19.98
C PHE A 313 20.75 -9.53 -19.59
N GLU A 314 20.93 -8.86 -18.46
CA GLU A 314 22.22 -8.52 -17.85
C GLU A 314 22.21 -8.95 -16.39
N GLY A 315 22.82 -10.08 -16.11
CA GLY A 315 22.93 -10.65 -14.76
C GLY A 315 24.18 -10.19 -14.00
N GLY A 316 24.16 -10.41 -12.67
CA GLY A 316 25.27 -10.05 -11.79
C GLY A 316 25.38 -8.53 -11.54
N LEU A 317 24.35 -7.76 -11.83
CA LEU A 317 24.36 -6.31 -11.75
C LEU A 317 23.43 -5.80 -10.66
N GLN A 318 23.94 -5.00 -9.75
CA GLN A 318 23.15 -4.29 -8.75
C GLN A 318 22.98 -2.83 -9.18
N VAL A 319 21.74 -2.38 -9.29
CA VAL A 319 21.44 -0.97 -9.56
C VAL A 319 21.70 -0.16 -8.30
N GLU A 320 22.44 0.93 -8.45
CA GLU A 320 22.76 1.90 -7.41
C GLU A 320 21.87 3.12 -7.51
N GLN A 321 21.67 3.64 -8.73
CA GLN A 321 20.96 4.90 -8.94
C GLN A 321 20.13 4.89 -10.21
N VAL A 322 18.99 5.58 -10.16
CA VAL A 322 18.18 5.98 -11.31
C VAL A 322 18.04 7.48 -11.28
N GLU A 323 18.35 8.14 -12.38
CA GLU A 323 18.20 9.58 -12.52
C GLU A 323 17.53 9.95 -13.84
N ARG A 324 16.84 11.08 -13.87
CA ARG A 324 16.24 11.59 -15.10
C ARG A 324 17.24 12.52 -15.82
N VAL A 325 17.49 12.24 -17.09
CA VAL A 325 18.40 13.02 -17.93
C VAL A 325 17.63 13.44 -19.19
N GLY A 326 17.15 14.67 -19.20
CA GLY A 326 16.24 15.14 -20.25
C GLY A 326 14.91 14.38 -20.24
N SER A 327 14.55 13.79 -21.36
CA SER A 327 13.33 12.98 -21.50
C SER A 327 13.51 11.49 -21.15
N ARG A 328 14.76 11.05 -20.88
CA ARG A 328 15.08 9.64 -20.62
C ARG A 328 15.61 9.43 -19.21
N TYR A 329 15.73 8.18 -18.82
CA TYR A 329 16.33 7.78 -17.56
C TYR A 329 17.74 7.21 -17.78
N ARG A 330 18.64 7.52 -16.86
CA ARG A 330 19.95 6.88 -16.73
C ARG A 330 19.93 5.98 -15.51
N VAL A 331 20.26 4.71 -15.71
CA VAL A 331 20.40 3.71 -14.64
C VAL A 331 21.87 3.39 -14.48
N THR A 332 22.41 3.59 -13.30
CA THR A 332 23.82 3.34 -12.96
C THR A 332 23.89 2.16 -11.99
N THR A 333 24.79 1.22 -12.24
CA THR A 333 25.05 0.07 -11.37
C THR A 333 26.20 0.36 -10.42
N THR A 334 26.32 -0.42 -9.34
CA THR A 334 27.44 -0.35 -8.39
C THR A 334 28.80 -0.63 -9.03
N SER A 335 28.84 -1.30 -10.19
CA SER A 335 30.05 -1.49 -11.00
C SER A 335 30.38 -0.32 -11.94
N GLY A 336 29.56 0.74 -11.93
CA GLY A 336 29.73 1.92 -12.78
C GLY A 336 29.20 1.76 -14.21
N GLN A 337 28.57 0.64 -14.55
CA GLN A 337 27.90 0.49 -15.85
C GLN A 337 26.68 1.41 -15.92
N ARG A 338 26.39 1.93 -17.12
CA ARG A 338 25.29 2.87 -17.35
C ARG A 338 24.39 2.39 -18.46
N PHE A 339 23.08 2.47 -18.22
CA PHE A 339 22.04 2.12 -19.17
C PHE A 339 21.14 3.33 -19.37
N ALA A 340 20.62 3.52 -20.58
CA ALA A 340 19.64 4.53 -20.90
C ALA A 340 18.30 3.87 -21.25
N ALA A 341 17.20 4.40 -20.71
CA ALA A 341 15.86 3.88 -20.99
C ALA A 341 14.85 5.02 -21.07
N ASP A 342 13.75 4.78 -21.77
CA ASP A 342 12.60 5.72 -21.79
C ASP A 342 11.74 5.53 -20.54
N GLU A 343 11.71 4.28 -19.99
CA GLU A 343 10.97 3.94 -18.78
C GLU A 343 11.77 2.95 -17.92
N VAL A 344 11.59 3.05 -16.60
CA VAL A 344 12.19 2.12 -15.62
C VAL A 344 11.10 1.45 -14.81
N VAL A 345 11.10 0.12 -14.79
CA VAL A 345 10.16 -0.71 -14.01
C VAL A 345 10.93 -1.46 -12.93
N VAL A 346 10.44 -1.45 -11.70
CA VAL A 346 11.04 -2.21 -10.60
C VAL A 346 10.17 -3.42 -10.26
N ALA A 347 10.77 -4.60 -10.34
CA ALA A 347 10.18 -5.90 -10.01
C ALA A 347 11.05 -6.69 -9.01
N ALA A 348 11.64 -5.98 -8.03
CA ALA A 348 12.61 -6.51 -7.05
C ALA A 348 11.97 -7.28 -5.87
N GLY A 349 10.76 -7.78 -6.03
CA GLY A 349 10.02 -8.54 -5.03
C GLY A 349 8.86 -7.77 -4.41
N LEU A 350 8.24 -8.36 -3.38
CA LEU A 350 7.06 -7.82 -2.70
C LEU A 350 7.32 -7.71 -1.20
N LEU A 351 6.90 -6.60 -0.59
CA LEU A 351 6.95 -6.36 0.85
C LEU A 351 5.59 -5.87 1.36
N PRO A 352 5.05 -6.46 2.42
CA PRO A 352 3.82 -5.96 3.02
C PRO A 352 4.09 -4.65 3.79
N PRO A 353 3.19 -3.66 3.70
CA PRO A 353 3.30 -2.42 4.46
C PRO A 353 3.16 -2.69 5.97
N GLN A 354 4.04 -2.12 6.77
CA GLN A 354 4.08 -2.37 8.23
C GLN A 354 3.19 -1.44 9.04
N ARG A 355 2.83 -0.27 8.52
CA ARG A 355 2.19 0.82 9.25
C ARG A 355 0.97 0.39 10.08
N LEU A 356 0.05 -0.38 9.49
CA LEU A 356 -1.14 -0.84 10.21
C LEU A 356 -0.77 -1.83 11.32
N ALA A 357 0.14 -2.75 11.05
CA ALA A 357 0.63 -3.71 12.05
C ALA A 357 1.31 -2.99 13.22
N GLN A 358 2.19 -2.04 12.94
CA GLN A 358 2.86 -1.21 13.96
C GLN A 358 1.85 -0.43 14.81
N SER A 359 0.81 0.16 14.19
CA SER A 359 -0.20 0.94 14.92
C SER A 359 -1.01 0.13 15.92
N ALA A 360 -1.11 -1.18 15.71
CA ALA A 360 -1.77 -2.14 16.61
C ALA A 360 -0.77 -2.99 17.40
N ARG A 361 0.54 -2.75 17.26
CA ARG A 361 1.62 -3.53 17.91
C ARG A 361 1.52 -5.03 17.61
N LEU A 362 1.18 -5.36 16.37
CA LEU A 362 1.13 -6.76 15.94
C LEU A 362 2.54 -7.34 15.80
N ASP A 363 2.71 -8.59 16.15
CA ASP A 363 3.96 -9.30 15.91
C ASP A 363 4.26 -9.38 14.42
N TRP A 364 5.55 -9.21 14.10
CA TRP A 364 6.02 -9.08 12.72
C TRP A 364 7.22 -10.00 12.45
N ALA A 365 7.11 -10.82 11.41
CA ALA A 365 8.18 -11.68 10.92
C ALA A 365 8.16 -11.71 9.38
N GLN A 366 8.73 -10.68 8.71
CA GLN A 366 8.65 -10.46 7.25
C GLN A 366 7.22 -10.27 6.71
N GLY A 367 6.24 -10.23 7.58
CA GLY A 367 4.82 -10.07 7.39
C GLY A 367 4.15 -10.10 8.76
N ILE A 368 2.85 -9.88 8.81
CA ILE A 368 2.06 -9.98 10.05
C ILE A 368 2.11 -11.42 10.52
N ALA A 369 2.70 -11.67 11.69
CA ALA A 369 2.73 -12.99 12.26
C ALA A 369 1.32 -13.44 12.66
N VAL A 370 0.91 -14.62 12.19
CA VAL A 370 -0.40 -15.19 12.50
C VAL A 370 -0.26 -16.63 12.96
N ASP A 371 -1.19 -17.05 13.81
CA ASP A 371 -1.35 -18.44 14.20
C ASP A 371 -1.76 -19.30 13.01
N ALA A 372 -1.09 -20.41 12.81
CA ALA A 372 -1.32 -21.27 11.66
C ALA A 372 -2.72 -21.93 11.65
N GLY A 373 -3.31 -22.15 12.83
CA GLY A 373 -4.61 -22.80 12.96
C GLY A 373 -5.81 -21.88 12.73
N THR A 374 -5.66 -20.60 13.09
CA THR A 374 -6.78 -19.64 13.16
C THR A 374 -6.58 -18.39 12.31
N LEU A 375 -5.36 -18.14 11.84
CA LEU A 375 -4.93 -16.90 11.18
C LEU A 375 -5.19 -15.64 12.02
N GLN A 376 -5.25 -15.80 13.37
CA GLN A 376 -5.30 -14.69 14.30
C GLN A 376 -3.90 -14.12 14.53
N THR A 377 -3.81 -12.81 14.67
CA THR A 377 -2.56 -12.12 15.01
C THR A 377 -2.28 -12.22 16.51
N SER A 378 -1.19 -11.64 16.98
CA SER A 378 -0.88 -11.52 18.43
C SER A 378 -1.93 -10.73 19.22
N VAL A 379 -2.82 -9.98 18.53
CA VAL A 379 -3.89 -9.21 19.18
C VAL A 379 -5.25 -9.87 18.92
N PRO A 380 -6.04 -10.18 19.98
CA PRO A 380 -7.35 -10.81 19.84
C PRO A 380 -8.29 -10.02 18.91
N ARG A 381 -9.09 -10.75 18.11
CA ARG A 381 -10.05 -10.21 17.13
C ARG A 381 -9.43 -9.44 15.96
N ILE A 382 -8.11 -9.41 15.86
CA ILE A 382 -7.40 -8.94 14.66
C ILE A 382 -6.78 -10.15 13.98
N HIS A 383 -7.11 -10.32 12.72
CA HIS A 383 -6.70 -11.43 11.87
C HIS A 383 -6.02 -10.91 10.62
N ALA A 384 -5.31 -11.76 9.91
CA ALA A 384 -4.77 -11.40 8.61
C ALA A 384 -4.73 -12.61 7.67
N LEU A 385 -4.75 -12.36 6.34
CA LEU A 385 -4.60 -13.39 5.32
C LEU A 385 -4.01 -12.83 4.03
N GLY A 386 -3.53 -13.71 3.17
CA GLY A 386 -2.93 -13.38 1.87
C GLY A 386 -1.48 -12.92 1.98
N ASP A 387 -1.04 -12.06 1.04
CA ASP A 387 0.38 -11.71 0.88
C ASP A 387 0.99 -10.93 2.06
N CYS A 388 0.16 -10.40 2.96
CA CYS A 388 0.63 -9.60 4.10
C CYS A 388 1.03 -10.44 5.33
N ILE A 389 0.78 -11.77 5.34
CA ILE A 389 1.02 -12.60 6.51
C ILE A 389 2.36 -13.32 6.47
N SER A 390 2.79 -13.73 7.66
CA SER A 390 3.85 -14.70 7.90
C SER A 390 3.36 -15.80 8.84
N ILE A 391 3.61 -17.05 8.48
CA ILE A 391 3.31 -18.22 9.31
C ILE A 391 4.63 -18.89 9.64
N ASN A 392 4.95 -19.03 10.92
CA ASN A 392 6.22 -19.59 11.41
C ASN A 392 7.46 -18.92 10.75
N GLY A 393 7.40 -17.59 10.54
CA GLY A 393 8.48 -16.83 9.90
C GLY A 393 8.54 -16.95 8.37
N GLN A 394 7.64 -17.71 7.74
CA GLN A 394 7.60 -17.91 6.29
C GLN A 394 6.45 -17.13 5.66
N CYS A 395 6.71 -16.47 4.55
CA CYS A 395 5.73 -15.75 3.75
C CYS A 395 5.41 -16.52 2.47
N SER A 396 4.13 -16.66 2.16
CA SER A 396 3.65 -17.21 0.90
C SER A 396 2.84 -16.14 0.17
N ARG A 397 3.42 -15.58 -0.91
CA ARG A 397 2.80 -14.51 -1.70
C ARG A 397 2.25 -15.05 -3.00
N TYR A 398 1.40 -16.07 -2.88
CA TYR A 398 0.74 -16.77 -3.98
C TYR A 398 -0.77 -16.78 -3.79
N ILE A 399 -1.50 -16.96 -4.89
CA ILE A 399 -2.97 -16.96 -4.87
C ILE A 399 -3.54 -18.27 -4.30
N GLU A 400 -2.86 -19.41 -4.54
CA GLU A 400 -3.36 -20.73 -4.16
C GLU A 400 -3.77 -20.83 -2.68
N PRO A 401 -2.98 -20.35 -1.70
CA PRO A 401 -3.33 -20.48 -0.29
C PRO A 401 -4.57 -19.70 0.15
N ILE A 402 -4.92 -18.64 -0.58
CA ILE A 402 -5.93 -17.65 -0.15
C ILE A 402 -7.29 -18.30 0.13
N ALA A 403 -7.75 -19.20 -0.75
CA ALA A 403 -9.05 -19.84 -0.56
C ALA A 403 -9.11 -20.74 0.69
N ARG A 404 -8.00 -21.43 1.02
CA ARG A 404 -7.90 -22.25 2.24
C ARG A 404 -7.82 -21.37 3.47
N GLN A 405 -7.00 -20.31 3.41
CA GLN A 405 -6.90 -19.30 4.47
C GLN A 405 -8.27 -18.65 4.77
N ALA A 406 -9.01 -18.29 3.73
CA ALA A 406 -10.33 -17.68 3.89
C ALA A 406 -11.33 -18.61 4.58
N ARG A 407 -11.31 -19.93 4.28
CA ARG A 407 -12.17 -20.91 4.95
C ARG A 407 -11.83 -21.07 6.43
N THR A 408 -10.55 -21.27 6.75
CA THR A 408 -10.11 -21.37 8.15
C THR A 408 -10.46 -20.11 8.94
N LEU A 409 -10.20 -18.95 8.37
CA LEU A 409 -10.47 -17.66 9.02
C LEU A 409 -11.97 -17.40 9.20
N ALA A 410 -12.79 -17.69 8.18
CA ALA A 410 -14.24 -17.53 8.29
C ALA A 410 -14.82 -18.40 9.41
N ALA A 411 -14.40 -19.65 9.52
CA ALA A 411 -14.83 -20.52 10.59
C ALA A 411 -14.38 -20.01 11.97
N ALA A 412 -13.13 -19.54 12.11
CA ALA A 412 -12.64 -18.94 13.34
C ALA A 412 -13.45 -17.70 13.77
N ILE A 413 -13.78 -16.82 12.81
CA ILE A 413 -14.62 -15.62 13.07
C ILE A 413 -16.03 -16.00 13.50
N LEU A 414 -16.60 -17.06 12.93
CA LEU A 414 -17.97 -17.51 13.20
C LEU A 414 -18.06 -18.46 14.40
N GLY A 415 -16.93 -18.79 15.04
CA GLY A 415 -16.90 -19.76 16.13
C GLY A 415 -17.27 -21.19 15.71
N GLN A 416 -17.07 -21.52 14.43
CA GLN A 416 -17.37 -22.83 13.87
C GLN A 416 -16.13 -23.73 13.91
N PRO A 417 -16.30 -25.06 14.06
CA PRO A 417 -15.19 -26.00 13.92
C PRO A 417 -14.58 -25.90 12.50
N ALA A 418 -13.26 -25.78 12.43
CA ALA A 418 -12.55 -25.82 11.16
C ALA A 418 -11.27 -26.64 11.29
N ALA A 419 -10.86 -27.26 10.19
CA ALA A 419 -9.52 -27.79 10.11
C ALA A 419 -8.52 -26.63 10.13
N PRO A 420 -7.40 -26.77 10.86
CA PRO A 420 -6.32 -25.79 10.84
C PRO A 420 -5.83 -25.55 9.40
N TYR A 421 -5.40 -24.34 9.13
CA TYR A 421 -4.75 -24.05 7.85
C TYR A 421 -3.40 -24.78 7.81
N GLU A 422 -3.24 -25.63 6.82
CA GLU A 422 -1.97 -26.28 6.51
C GLU A 422 -1.25 -25.52 5.43
N HIS A 423 -0.04 -25.05 5.73
CA HIS A 423 0.81 -24.46 4.71
C HIS A 423 1.33 -25.54 3.78
N ARG A 424 1.18 -25.36 2.48
CA ARG A 424 1.70 -26.24 1.44
C ARG A 424 2.63 -25.44 0.54
N ALA A 425 3.71 -26.05 0.06
CA ALA A 425 4.56 -25.45 -0.94
C ALA A 425 3.71 -25.12 -2.19
N ALA A 426 3.83 -23.90 -2.67
CA ALA A 426 3.10 -23.48 -3.85
C ALA A 426 3.77 -24.02 -5.10
N VAL A 427 3.01 -24.67 -5.99
CA VAL A 427 3.43 -24.92 -7.37
C VAL A 427 3.26 -23.63 -8.14
N VAL A 428 4.34 -23.08 -8.64
CA VAL A 428 4.36 -21.77 -9.30
C VAL A 428 4.46 -21.94 -10.81
N ARG A 429 3.53 -21.33 -11.52
CA ARG A 429 3.56 -21.25 -12.99
C ARG A 429 4.08 -19.89 -13.42
N VAL A 430 5.20 -19.89 -14.12
CA VAL A 430 5.71 -18.72 -14.84
C VAL A 430 4.90 -18.57 -16.12
N LYS A 431 4.24 -17.43 -16.28
CA LYS A 431 3.25 -17.21 -17.35
C LYS A 431 3.86 -16.55 -18.60
N THR A 432 5.17 -16.63 -18.77
CA THR A 432 5.79 -16.14 -20.00
C THR A 432 5.19 -16.88 -21.20
N THR A 433 4.57 -16.13 -22.12
CA THR A 433 3.85 -16.71 -23.26
C THR A 433 4.80 -17.36 -24.26
N SER A 434 6.06 -16.92 -24.33
CA SER A 434 7.12 -17.54 -25.14
C SER A 434 7.56 -18.90 -24.59
N ARG A 435 7.60 -19.07 -23.28
CA ARG A 435 8.00 -20.32 -22.60
C ARG A 435 7.33 -20.44 -21.24
N PRO A 436 6.12 -20.99 -21.13
CA PRO A 436 5.51 -21.29 -19.84
C PRO A 436 6.32 -22.34 -19.09
N LEU A 437 6.62 -22.07 -17.80
CA LEU A 437 7.34 -22.99 -16.94
C LEU A 437 6.53 -23.30 -15.69
N THR A 438 6.74 -24.48 -15.12
CA THR A 438 6.21 -24.85 -13.79
C THR A 438 7.39 -25.06 -12.85
N LEU A 439 7.42 -24.33 -11.75
CA LEU A 439 8.48 -24.36 -10.74
C LEU A 439 7.95 -25.03 -9.47
N HIS A 440 8.79 -25.81 -8.82
CA HIS A 440 8.49 -26.60 -7.63
C HIS A 440 9.35 -26.19 -6.44
#